data_beac2e67240d1c8d6c0b03ebd506a2b3
#
_entry.id   beac2e67240d1c8d6c0b03ebd506a2b3
#
_cell.length_a   1.000
_cell.length_b   1.000
_cell.length_c   1.000
_cell.angle_alpha   90.00
_cell.angle_beta   90.00
_cell.angle_gamma   90.00
#
_symmetry.space_group_name_H-M   'P 1'
#
loop_
_entity.id
_entity.type
_entity.pdbx_description
1 polymer ?
#
loop_
_entity_poly.entity_id
_entity_poly.type
_entity_poly.pdbx_seq_one_letter_code
_entity_poly.pdbx_strand_id
1 'polypeptide(L)'
;FLREHPGMLDGWTGGIIVDAGSELFTKSAARELTFTANFAGCTFVGRPLVEGTSSLANFAIVAQNMDTDLMTAYQKSAGLLVREILDFKNPVYECPDLLVLHASSHQTSNTFAVWNAVREKLEGFHITEIGLRNGTLSDCSGCPYRMCLHFGEQGSCFYGGVIAEDVYPAVKRANAVVMLC
;
A
#
# COMPACT_ATOMS: atom_id res chain seq x y z
N PHE A 1 -25.53 -1.26 -4.10
CA PHE A 1 -25.51 -0.70 -5.45
C PHE A 1 -24.16 -0.88 -6.12
N LEU A 2 -23.03 -0.26 -5.67
CA LEU A 2 -21.72 -0.41 -6.32
C LEU A 2 -21.22 -1.86 -6.37
N ARG A 3 -21.53 -2.67 -5.35
CA ARG A 3 -21.16 -4.11 -5.34
C ARG A 3 -21.90 -4.94 -6.41
N GLU A 4 -23.03 -4.46 -6.88
CA GLU A 4 -23.83 -5.11 -7.91
C GLU A 4 -23.47 -4.61 -9.32
N HIS A 5 -22.63 -3.58 -9.42
CA HIS A 5 -22.23 -2.94 -10.66
C HIS A 5 -20.69 -2.87 -10.77
N PRO A 6 -20.00 -4.00 -10.90
CA PRO A 6 -18.55 -4.03 -11.11
C PRO A 6 -18.20 -3.25 -12.40
N GLY A 7 -17.15 -2.44 -12.32
CA GLY A 7 -16.71 -1.62 -13.45
C GLY A 7 -17.41 -0.26 -13.58
N MET A 8 -18.42 0.04 -12.75
CA MET A 8 -19.15 1.33 -12.83
C MET A 8 -18.25 2.55 -12.62
N LEU A 9 -17.14 2.38 -11.90
CA LEU A 9 -16.15 3.41 -11.60
C LEU A 9 -14.82 3.17 -12.35
N ASP A 10 -14.82 2.39 -13.42
CA ASP A 10 -13.63 2.18 -14.23
C ASP A 10 -13.12 3.51 -14.79
N GLY A 11 -11.81 3.73 -14.65
CA GLY A 11 -11.16 4.99 -15.06
C GLY A 11 -11.32 6.15 -14.07
N TRP A 12 -12.06 5.97 -12.98
CA TRP A 12 -12.15 6.97 -11.92
C TRP A 12 -10.99 6.84 -10.95
N THR A 13 -10.47 7.99 -10.52
CA THR A 13 -9.47 8.08 -9.44
C THR A 13 -10.14 8.64 -8.20
N GLY A 14 -9.93 7.99 -7.06
CA GLY A 14 -10.60 8.32 -5.81
C GLY A 14 -9.66 8.60 -4.64
N GLY A 15 -10.20 9.29 -3.67
CA GLY A 15 -9.66 9.45 -2.32
C GLY A 15 -10.82 9.59 -1.35
N ILE A 16 -10.56 9.43 -0.08
CA ILE A 16 -11.59 9.44 0.96
C ILE A 16 -11.24 10.48 2.02
N ILE A 17 -12.20 11.33 2.33
CA ILE A 17 -12.15 12.21 3.48
C ILE A 17 -13.28 11.75 4.41
N VAL A 18 -12.91 11.36 5.64
CA VAL A 18 -13.85 10.94 6.67
C VAL A 18 -13.75 11.88 7.84
N ASP A 19 -14.87 12.38 8.29
CA ASP A 19 -15.00 13.23 9.47
C ASP A 19 -16.01 12.61 10.45
N ALA A 20 -15.70 12.60 11.73
CA ALA A 20 -16.58 12.05 12.75
C ALA A 20 -16.51 12.83 14.06
N GLY A 21 -17.66 12.93 14.74
CA GLY A 21 -17.76 13.48 16.09
C GLY A 21 -17.23 12.53 17.18
N SER A 22 -16.43 11.50 16.82
CA SER A 22 -15.82 10.56 17.74
C SER A 22 -14.36 10.27 17.36
N GLU A 23 -13.62 9.64 18.26
CA GLU A 23 -12.22 9.21 18.01
C GLU A 23 -12.14 7.84 17.31
N LEU A 24 -13.27 7.17 17.12
CA LEU A 24 -13.31 5.78 16.68
C LEU A 24 -14.13 5.62 15.40
N PHE A 25 -13.92 4.49 14.73
CA PHE A 25 -14.68 3.99 13.57
C PHE A 25 -14.48 4.72 12.22
N THR A 26 -13.82 5.85 12.17
CA THR A 26 -13.49 6.57 10.92
C THR A 26 -12.74 5.68 9.93
N LYS A 27 -11.72 4.95 10.40
CA LYS A 27 -10.96 4.00 9.56
C LYS A 27 -11.79 2.84 9.05
N SER A 28 -12.75 2.36 9.85
CA SER A 28 -13.64 1.27 9.41
C SER A 28 -14.56 1.73 8.29
N ALA A 29 -15.16 2.92 8.42
CA ALA A 29 -15.96 3.52 7.35
C ALA A 29 -15.14 3.77 6.08
N ALA A 30 -13.95 4.33 6.23
CA ALA A 30 -13.04 4.57 5.10
C ALA A 30 -12.67 3.27 4.37
N ARG A 31 -12.36 2.20 5.11
CA ARG A 31 -12.04 0.89 4.53
C ARG A 31 -13.20 0.32 3.72
N GLU A 32 -14.42 0.37 4.26
CA GLU A 32 -15.61 -0.12 3.56
C GLU A 32 -15.90 0.67 2.28
N LEU A 33 -15.76 2.01 2.32
CA LEU A 33 -15.91 2.86 1.15
C LEU A 33 -14.83 2.56 0.10
N THR A 34 -13.55 2.46 0.53
CA THR A 34 -12.43 2.12 -0.36
C THR A 34 -12.66 0.77 -1.02
N PHE A 35 -12.97 -0.25 -0.22
CA PHE A 35 -13.22 -1.59 -0.74
C PHE A 35 -14.37 -1.60 -1.76
N THR A 36 -15.48 -0.96 -1.43
CA THR A 36 -16.67 -0.95 -2.29
C THR A 36 -16.43 -0.19 -3.60
N ALA A 37 -15.76 0.96 -3.54
CA ALA A 37 -15.45 1.74 -4.74
C ALA A 37 -14.36 1.07 -5.59
N ASN A 38 -13.32 0.49 -4.97
CA ASN A 38 -12.30 -0.24 -5.69
C ASN A 38 -12.85 -1.51 -6.37
N PHE A 39 -13.76 -2.22 -5.70
CA PHE A 39 -14.48 -3.34 -6.30
C PHE A 39 -15.30 -2.93 -7.54
N ALA A 40 -15.79 -1.70 -7.57
CA ALA A 40 -16.49 -1.12 -8.72
C ALA A 40 -15.55 -0.51 -9.77
N GLY A 41 -14.21 -0.66 -9.64
CA GLY A 41 -13.22 -0.22 -10.63
C GLY A 41 -12.50 1.09 -10.31
N CYS A 42 -12.80 1.75 -9.18
CA CYS A 42 -12.12 2.99 -8.79
C CYS A 42 -10.65 2.73 -8.39
N THR A 43 -9.73 3.50 -8.95
CA THR A 43 -8.32 3.50 -8.54
C THR A 43 -8.10 4.51 -7.43
N PHE A 44 -7.42 4.11 -6.36
CA PHE A 44 -7.07 4.99 -5.25
C PHE A 44 -5.60 5.42 -5.30
N VAL A 45 -5.34 6.70 -4.99
CA VAL A 45 -3.97 7.23 -4.89
C VAL A 45 -3.22 6.64 -3.68
N GLY A 46 -1.89 6.79 -3.63
CA GLY A 46 -1.03 6.12 -2.66
C GLY A 46 -1.35 6.37 -1.17
N ARG A 47 -1.92 7.54 -0.83
CA ARG A 47 -2.44 7.87 0.51
C ARG A 47 -3.88 8.33 0.40
N PRO A 48 -4.82 7.41 0.19
CA PRO A 48 -6.17 7.76 -0.23
C PRO A 48 -7.07 8.28 0.88
N LEU A 49 -6.60 8.33 2.12
CA LEU A 49 -7.42 8.66 3.29
C LEU A 49 -6.92 9.91 4.02
N VAL A 50 -7.81 10.86 4.22
CA VAL A 50 -7.68 11.93 5.20
C VAL A 50 -8.80 11.77 6.23
N GLU A 51 -8.41 11.58 7.49
CA GLU A 51 -9.31 11.22 8.59
C GLU A 51 -9.37 12.35 9.61
N GLY A 52 -10.55 12.97 9.78
CA GLY A 52 -10.84 13.92 10.85
C GLY A 52 -11.52 13.20 12.02
N THR A 53 -10.81 13.02 13.15
CA THR A 53 -11.42 12.60 14.41
C THR A 53 -11.94 13.82 15.18
N SER A 54 -12.78 13.62 16.20
CA SER A 54 -13.42 14.73 16.92
C SER A 54 -12.43 15.73 17.51
N SER A 55 -11.28 15.27 18.02
CA SER A 55 -10.23 16.12 18.59
C SER A 55 -9.19 16.57 17.57
N LEU A 56 -9.12 15.96 16.38
CA LEU A 56 -8.03 16.08 15.41
C LEU A 56 -6.64 15.75 15.98
N ALA A 57 -6.56 15.03 17.11
CA ALA A 57 -5.28 14.68 17.74
C ALA A 57 -4.38 13.82 16.83
N ASN A 58 -4.97 13.09 15.90
CA ASN A 58 -4.25 12.34 14.87
C ASN A 58 -3.43 13.25 13.92
N PHE A 59 -3.69 14.55 13.87
CA PHE A 59 -2.91 15.54 13.12
C PHE A 59 -1.80 16.21 13.92
N ALA A 60 -1.57 15.87 15.20
CA ALA A 60 -0.60 16.55 16.05
C ALA A 60 0.82 16.62 15.45
N ILE A 61 1.31 15.50 14.92
CA ILE A 61 2.64 15.44 14.27
C ILE A 61 2.66 16.21 12.96
N VAL A 62 1.59 16.14 12.17
CA VAL A 62 1.50 16.88 10.89
C VAL A 62 1.46 18.39 11.17
N ALA A 63 0.68 18.82 12.15
CA ALA A 63 0.57 20.20 12.55
C ALA A 63 1.93 20.76 13.05
N GLN A 64 2.63 19.98 13.88
CA GLN A 64 3.98 20.31 14.34
C GLN A 64 4.97 20.46 13.18
N ASN A 65 4.97 19.53 12.24
CA ASN A 65 5.86 19.56 11.07
C ASN A 65 5.56 20.73 10.12
N MET A 66 4.30 21.17 10.07
CA MET A 66 3.85 22.28 9.23
C MET A 66 3.86 23.63 9.95
N ASP A 67 4.26 23.66 11.22
CA ASP A 67 4.20 24.85 12.10
C ASP A 67 2.82 25.54 12.04
N THR A 68 1.75 24.75 12.34
CA THR A 68 0.36 25.20 12.23
C THR A 68 -0.54 24.54 13.28
N ASP A 69 -1.80 24.93 13.35
CA ASP A 69 -2.81 24.29 14.19
C ASP A 69 -3.38 23.00 13.56
N LEU A 70 -4.10 22.19 14.36
CA LEU A 70 -4.64 20.90 13.96
C LEU A 70 -5.65 21.01 12.81
N MET A 71 -6.53 22.01 12.86
CA MET A 71 -7.56 22.21 11.83
C MET A 71 -6.92 22.60 10.50
N THR A 72 -5.95 23.51 10.53
CA THR A 72 -5.19 23.90 9.33
C THR A 72 -4.41 22.72 8.74
N ALA A 73 -3.81 21.88 9.58
CA ALA A 73 -3.11 20.66 9.16
C ALA A 73 -4.08 19.68 8.48
N TYR A 74 -5.26 19.47 9.06
CA TYR A 74 -6.33 18.66 8.46
C TYR A 74 -6.76 19.19 7.10
N GLN A 75 -7.08 20.49 7.01
CA GLN A 75 -7.52 21.12 5.75
C GLN A 75 -6.44 21.06 4.66
N LYS A 76 -5.18 21.32 5.01
CA LYS A 76 -4.05 21.20 4.08
C LYS A 76 -3.88 19.76 3.59
N SER A 77 -4.03 18.77 4.47
CA SER A 77 -3.95 17.36 4.09
C SER A 77 -5.07 16.95 3.15
N ALA A 78 -6.29 17.44 3.38
CA ALA A 78 -7.42 17.24 2.47
C ALA A 78 -7.15 17.89 1.09
N GLY A 79 -6.63 19.13 1.09
CA GLY A 79 -6.24 19.81 -0.15
C GLY A 79 -5.13 19.10 -0.92
N LEU A 80 -4.16 18.51 -0.22
CA LEU A 80 -3.12 17.69 -0.86
C LEU A 80 -3.70 16.43 -1.49
N LEU A 81 -4.59 15.72 -0.78
CA LEU A 81 -5.28 14.56 -1.35
C LEU A 81 -6.04 14.90 -2.63
N VAL A 82 -6.78 16.02 -2.64
CA VAL A 82 -7.50 16.45 -3.85
C VAL A 82 -6.54 16.72 -5.01
N ARG A 83 -5.39 17.37 -4.76
CA ARG A 83 -4.37 17.60 -5.81
C ARG A 83 -3.80 16.28 -6.32
N GLU A 84 -3.44 15.36 -5.42
CA GLU A 84 -2.96 14.03 -5.82
C GLU A 84 -3.95 13.29 -6.71
N ILE A 85 -5.26 13.38 -6.42
CA ILE A 85 -6.31 12.80 -7.25
C ILE A 85 -6.36 13.45 -8.64
N LEU A 86 -6.29 14.78 -8.69
CA LEU A 86 -6.37 15.52 -9.96
C LEU A 86 -5.12 15.33 -10.84
N ASP A 87 -3.96 15.20 -10.22
CA ASP A 87 -2.67 15.01 -10.90
C ASP A 87 -2.38 13.56 -11.23
N PHE A 88 -3.13 12.62 -10.65
CA PHE A 88 -2.91 11.18 -10.81
C PHE A 88 -3.18 10.75 -12.25
N LYS A 89 -2.21 10.04 -12.82
CA LYS A 89 -2.36 9.37 -14.10
C LYS A 89 -2.20 7.87 -13.90
N ASN A 90 -3.21 7.11 -14.31
CA ASN A 90 -3.11 5.66 -14.29
C ASN A 90 -1.93 5.24 -15.18
N PRO A 91 -0.91 4.60 -14.61
CA PRO A 91 0.20 4.11 -15.42
C PRO A 91 -0.30 2.94 -16.28
N VAL A 92 0.14 2.92 -17.53
CA VAL A 92 -0.11 1.81 -18.46
C VAL A 92 1.21 1.14 -18.73
N TYR A 93 1.30 -0.15 -18.49
CA TYR A 93 2.49 -0.95 -18.71
C TYR A 93 2.21 -1.99 -19.80
N GLU A 94 3.07 -2.13 -20.80
CA GLU A 94 2.96 -3.18 -21.81
C GLU A 94 3.24 -4.57 -21.24
N CYS A 95 4.20 -4.66 -20.34
CA CYS A 95 4.56 -5.88 -19.64
C CYS A 95 4.82 -5.54 -18.15
N PRO A 96 3.77 -5.52 -17.31
CA PRO A 96 3.93 -5.12 -15.91
C PRO A 96 4.72 -6.15 -15.10
N ASP A 97 5.59 -5.65 -14.20
CA ASP A 97 6.29 -6.45 -13.21
C ASP A 97 5.36 -6.78 -12.03
N LEU A 98 5.06 -8.07 -11.85
CA LEU A 98 4.27 -8.59 -10.75
C LEU A 98 5.17 -9.28 -9.73
N LEU A 99 5.22 -8.75 -8.51
CA LEU A 99 5.90 -9.40 -7.40
C LEU A 99 4.94 -10.26 -6.60
N VAL A 100 5.31 -11.50 -6.38
CA VAL A 100 4.54 -12.45 -5.56
C VAL A 100 5.35 -12.80 -4.31
N LEU A 101 4.81 -12.47 -3.15
CA LEU A 101 5.40 -12.80 -1.86
C LEU A 101 4.57 -13.90 -1.19
N HIS A 102 5.22 -14.95 -0.70
CA HIS A 102 4.54 -16.03 -0.02
C HIS A 102 5.37 -16.57 1.15
N ALA A 103 4.70 -17.05 2.20
CA ALA A 103 5.33 -17.70 3.34
C ALA A 103 5.18 -19.24 3.34
N SER A 104 4.53 -19.81 2.32
CA SER A 104 4.29 -21.24 2.27
C SER A 104 5.57 -22.03 1.99
N SER A 105 5.81 -23.06 2.80
CA SER A 105 6.91 -24.03 2.61
C SER A 105 6.48 -25.32 1.90
N HIS A 106 5.15 -25.50 1.67
CA HIS A 106 4.60 -26.73 1.12
C HIS A 106 4.12 -26.54 -0.32
N GLN A 107 4.60 -27.37 -1.22
CA GLN A 107 4.13 -27.41 -2.61
C GLN A 107 2.65 -27.84 -2.72
N THR A 108 2.11 -28.50 -1.68
CA THR A 108 0.71 -28.95 -1.59
C THR A 108 -0.21 -27.93 -0.93
N SER A 109 0.24 -26.69 -0.73
CA SER A 109 -0.58 -25.62 -0.17
C SER A 109 -1.74 -25.26 -1.10
N ASN A 110 -2.97 -25.17 -0.56
CA ASN A 110 -4.15 -24.72 -1.30
C ASN A 110 -3.95 -23.30 -1.86
N THR A 111 -3.26 -22.44 -1.13
CA THR A 111 -2.91 -21.07 -1.58
C THR A 111 -2.05 -21.12 -2.84
N PHE A 112 -1.06 -22.05 -2.88
CA PHE A 112 -0.25 -22.26 -4.09
C PHE A 112 -1.04 -22.85 -5.25
N ALA A 113 -1.95 -23.77 -4.99
CA ALA A 113 -2.80 -24.33 -6.03
C ALA A 113 -3.66 -23.25 -6.69
N VAL A 114 -4.24 -22.35 -5.89
CA VAL A 114 -4.99 -21.19 -6.39
C VAL A 114 -4.08 -20.25 -7.17
N TRP A 115 -2.89 -19.94 -6.63
CA TRP A 115 -1.93 -19.07 -7.31
C TRP A 115 -1.50 -19.62 -8.66
N ASN A 116 -1.16 -20.92 -8.75
CA ASN A 116 -0.78 -21.55 -10.00
C ASN A 116 -1.86 -21.45 -11.07
N ALA A 117 -3.13 -21.66 -10.68
CA ALA A 117 -4.26 -21.52 -11.60
C ALA A 117 -4.46 -20.07 -12.08
N VAL A 118 -4.17 -19.07 -11.23
CA VAL A 118 -4.18 -17.66 -11.61
C VAL A 118 -3.02 -17.32 -12.52
N ARG A 119 -1.81 -17.79 -12.17
CA ARG A 119 -0.57 -17.53 -12.92
C ARG A 119 -0.66 -17.98 -14.38
N GLU A 120 -1.27 -19.12 -14.65
CA GLU A 120 -1.48 -19.62 -16.01
C GLU A 120 -2.33 -18.69 -16.90
N LYS A 121 -3.06 -17.77 -16.30
CA LYS A 121 -3.92 -16.79 -16.99
C LYS A 121 -3.29 -15.39 -17.09
N LEU A 122 -2.12 -15.18 -16.49
CA LEU A 122 -1.41 -13.89 -16.49
C LEU A 122 -0.43 -13.84 -17.66
N GLU A 123 -0.95 -13.75 -18.86
CA GLU A 123 -0.14 -13.52 -20.07
C GLU A 123 0.35 -12.06 -20.10
N GLY A 124 1.59 -11.85 -20.54
CA GLY A 124 2.18 -10.51 -20.67
C GLY A 124 2.69 -9.89 -19.37
N PHE A 125 2.74 -10.64 -18.26
CA PHE A 125 3.35 -10.18 -17.00
C PHE A 125 4.75 -10.75 -16.82
N HIS A 126 5.67 -9.92 -16.33
CA HIS A 126 6.94 -10.41 -15.79
C HIS A 126 6.75 -10.73 -14.30
N ILE A 127 6.77 -12.02 -13.94
CA ILE A 127 6.45 -12.50 -12.60
C ILE A 127 7.72 -12.82 -11.83
N THR A 128 7.93 -12.16 -10.67
CA THR A 128 8.97 -12.47 -9.70
C THR A 128 8.33 -13.06 -8.45
N GLU A 129 8.69 -14.29 -8.08
CA GLU A 129 8.19 -14.96 -6.87
C GLU A 129 9.29 -15.02 -5.82
N ILE A 130 9.00 -14.56 -4.58
CA ILE A 130 9.91 -14.62 -3.45
C ILE A 130 9.24 -15.33 -2.27
N GLY A 131 9.87 -16.41 -1.82
CA GLY A 131 9.42 -17.17 -0.66
C GLY A 131 10.01 -16.62 0.63
N LEU A 132 9.14 -16.14 1.52
CA LEU A 132 9.48 -15.64 2.84
C LEU A 132 9.36 -16.78 3.86
N ARG A 133 10.37 -17.66 3.93
CA ARG A 133 10.30 -18.84 4.80
C ARG A 133 10.79 -18.52 6.20
N ASN A 134 10.16 -19.16 7.21
CA ASN A 134 10.68 -19.14 8.56
C ASN A 134 12.11 -19.66 8.59
N GLY A 135 13.00 -18.95 9.28
CA GLY A 135 14.44 -19.27 9.36
C GLY A 135 15.32 -18.62 8.30
N THR A 136 14.73 -18.06 7.23
CA THR A 136 15.48 -17.24 6.25
C THR A 136 15.28 -15.74 6.49
N LEU A 137 14.30 -15.38 7.30
CA LEU A 137 14.04 -14.00 7.69
C LEU A 137 14.76 -13.68 8.99
N SER A 138 15.46 -12.57 9.01
CA SER A 138 16.05 -12.00 10.21
C SER A 138 15.28 -10.74 10.61
N ASP A 139 15.02 -10.62 11.90
CA ASP A 139 14.45 -9.42 12.46
C ASP A 139 15.42 -8.24 12.35
N CYS A 140 14.89 -7.02 12.37
CA CYS A 140 15.69 -5.82 12.43
C CYS A 140 16.49 -5.78 13.74
N SER A 141 17.82 -5.70 13.65
CA SER A 141 18.73 -5.69 14.80
C SER A 141 18.77 -4.37 15.57
N GLY A 142 18.00 -3.36 15.16
CA GLY A 142 17.90 -2.09 15.86
C GLY A 142 19.19 -1.24 15.82
N CYS A 143 19.76 -1.04 14.65
CA CYS A 143 20.95 -0.21 14.47
C CYS A 143 20.78 1.22 14.99
N PRO A 144 21.87 1.91 15.41
CA PRO A 144 21.83 3.34 15.62
C PRO A 144 21.30 4.06 14.37
N TYR A 145 20.46 5.09 14.57
CA TYR A 145 19.77 5.77 13.49
C TYR A 145 20.69 6.21 12.34
N ARG A 146 21.87 6.76 12.65
CA ARG A 146 22.82 7.21 11.63
C ARG A 146 23.34 6.07 10.76
N MET A 147 23.57 4.90 11.33
CA MET A 147 24.01 3.72 10.59
C MET A 147 22.86 3.18 9.72
N CYS A 148 21.66 3.10 10.29
CA CYS A 148 20.48 2.68 9.54
C CYS A 148 20.20 3.62 8.36
N LEU A 149 20.28 4.94 8.57
CA LEU A 149 20.09 5.95 7.53
C LEU A 149 21.12 5.80 6.40
N HIS A 150 22.41 5.67 6.76
CA HIS A 150 23.50 5.53 5.78
C HIS A 150 23.28 4.36 4.81
N PHE A 151 22.94 3.17 5.32
CA PHE A 151 22.67 2.02 4.48
C PHE A 151 21.30 2.11 3.79
N GLY A 152 20.28 2.66 4.47
CA GLY A 152 18.94 2.83 3.93
C GLY A 152 18.88 3.79 2.74
N GLU A 153 19.65 4.87 2.74
CA GLU A 153 19.80 5.78 1.61
C GLU A 153 20.39 5.10 0.35
N GLN A 154 21.19 4.06 0.57
CA GLN A 154 21.76 3.20 -0.49
C GLN A 154 20.84 2.04 -0.87
N GLY A 155 19.65 1.94 -0.25
CA GLY A 155 18.72 0.85 -0.47
C GLY A 155 19.17 -0.49 0.08
N SER A 156 20.01 -0.49 1.12
CA SER A 156 20.62 -1.68 1.72
C SER A 156 20.47 -1.71 3.24
N CYS A 157 20.92 -2.79 3.86
CA CYS A 157 21.01 -2.96 5.30
C CYS A 157 22.41 -3.43 5.68
N PHE A 158 22.99 -2.91 6.77
CA PHE A 158 24.30 -3.33 7.25
C PHE A 158 24.40 -4.86 7.49
N TYR A 159 23.31 -5.45 7.99
CA TYR A 159 23.22 -6.88 8.26
C TYR A 159 22.78 -7.72 7.05
N GLY A 160 22.41 -7.07 5.92
CA GLY A 160 21.92 -7.76 4.74
C GLY A 160 20.58 -8.50 4.97
N GLY A 161 20.45 -9.63 4.28
CA GLY A 161 19.32 -10.56 4.42
C GLY A 161 18.21 -10.37 3.39
N VAL A 162 17.39 -11.40 3.26
CA VAL A 162 16.35 -11.54 2.21
C VAL A 162 15.48 -10.28 2.02
N ILE A 163 15.12 -9.62 3.13
CA ILE A 163 14.27 -8.41 3.03
C ILE A 163 14.99 -7.26 2.33
N ALA A 164 16.27 -7.05 2.64
CA ALA A 164 17.04 -5.94 2.07
C ALA A 164 17.58 -6.26 0.67
N GLU A 165 17.97 -7.51 0.44
CA GLU A 165 18.71 -7.94 -0.77
C GLU A 165 17.77 -8.41 -1.88
N ASP A 166 16.65 -9.04 -1.54
CA ASP A 166 15.71 -9.60 -2.52
C ASP A 166 14.37 -8.84 -2.55
N VAL A 167 13.70 -8.72 -1.39
CA VAL A 167 12.34 -8.19 -1.32
C VAL A 167 12.30 -6.70 -1.63
N TYR A 168 13.13 -5.89 -0.97
CA TYR A 168 13.11 -4.44 -1.15
C TYR A 168 13.40 -4.02 -2.60
N PRO A 169 14.44 -4.52 -3.28
CA PRO A 169 14.66 -4.22 -4.69
C PRO A 169 13.54 -4.70 -5.60
N ALA A 170 12.94 -5.87 -5.30
CA ALA A 170 11.82 -6.39 -6.07
C ALA A 170 10.56 -5.51 -5.90
N VAL A 171 10.24 -5.08 -4.68
CA VAL A 171 9.13 -4.14 -4.41
C VAL A 171 9.33 -2.81 -5.15
N LYS A 172 10.56 -2.30 -5.21
CA LYS A 172 10.86 -1.04 -5.94
C LYS A 172 10.64 -1.15 -7.45
N ARG A 173 10.84 -2.33 -8.04
CA ARG A 173 10.61 -2.54 -9.48
C ARG A 173 9.17 -2.90 -9.81
N ALA A 174 8.48 -3.55 -8.87
CA ALA A 174 7.14 -4.09 -9.10
C ALA A 174 6.12 -2.99 -9.41
N ASN A 175 5.26 -3.27 -10.39
CA ASN A 175 4.07 -2.48 -10.68
C ASN A 175 2.86 -2.95 -9.88
N ALA A 176 2.86 -4.22 -9.48
CA ALA A 176 1.84 -4.80 -8.61
C ALA A 176 2.46 -5.84 -7.67
N VAL A 177 1.85 -6.03 -6.50
CA VAL A 177 2.28 -7.02 -5.50
C VAL A 177 1.12 -7.91 -5.10
N VAL A 178 1.37 -9.22 -5.12
CA VAL A 178 0.45 -10.24 -4.61
C VAL A 178 1.08 -10.86 -3.35
N MET A 179 0.34 -10.86 -2.26
CA MET A 179 0.73 -11.53 -1.02
C MET A 179 -0.13 -12.78 -0.82
N LEU A 180 0.52 -13.93 -0.75
CA LEU A 180 -0.13 -15.23 -0.52
C LEU A 180 0.06 -15.62 0.95
N CYS A 181 -1.02 -15.55 1.74
CA CYS A 181 -1.06 -15.85 3.18
C CYS A 181 -1.86 -17.11 3.48
#